data_1d1280c79888a557d77574b5adecb6da
#
_entry.id   1d1280c79888a557d77574b5adecb6da
#
_cell.length_a   1.000
_cell.length_b   1.000
_cell.length_c   1.000
_cell.angle_alpha   90.00
_cell.angle_beta   90.00
_cell.angle_gamma   90.00
#
_symmetry.space_group_name_H-M   'P 1'
#
loop_
_entity.id
_entity.type
_entity.pdbx_description
1 polymer ?
#
loop_
_entity_poly.entity_id
_entity_poly.type
_entity_poly.pdbx_seq_one_letter_code
_entity_poly.pdbx_strand_id
1 'polypeptide(L)'
;MKGGNNYLSLSGTYIQDNVLTVSGQSRGGFTLIREGAAFHRSGNSMAPRILVDTSGTSDIDVRGTGKAVRTNAFGKAIIPTAAAYSRGQLSLDLDAMPDNAEALTSVQQATLTSGAIGYRKFNVVEGYKIMGIIAMNDNTHPPFGASVMNDKNAEIGIVADNGSAYLTGIQPGQKLTVAWNGQTQCTVRIPEIKDDNVQFNMLLPCR
;
A
#
# COMPACT_ATOMS: atom_id res chain seq x y z
N MET A 1 -13.69 -18.31 5.66
CA MET A 1 -12.69 -17.36 6.18
C MET A 1 -11.55 -17.27 5.20
N LYS A 2 -11.38 -16.15 4.51
CA LYS A 2 -10.26 -15.96 3.57
C LYS A 2 -8.97 -15.79 4.36
N GLY A 3 -8.12 -16.75 4.20
CA GLY A 3 -6.72 -16.88 4.39
C GLY A 3 -5.98 -16.07 5.43
N GLY A 4 -6.09 -16.40 6.69
CA GLY A 4 -5.13 -15.95 7.67
C GLY A 4 -3.70 -16.38 7.32
N ASN A 5 -2.73 -15.60 7.75
CA ASN A 5 -1.29 -15.84 7.58
C ASN A 5 -0.78 -17.08 8.36
N ASN A 6 -1.68 -17.85 8.98
CA ASN A 6 -1.40 -19.08 9.72
C ASN A 6 -2.28 -20.22 9.21
N TYR A 7 -1.77 -21.44 9.30
CA TYR A 7 -2.54 -22.64 9.06
C TYR A 7 -3.05 -23.16 10.41
N LEU A 8 -4.37 -23.32 10.54
CA LEU A 8 -5.02 -23.95 11.67
C LEU A 8 -5.81 -25.15 11.17
N SER A 9 -5.56 -26.33 11.70
CA SER A 9 -6.41 -27.49 11.49
C SER A 9 -6.94 -28.01 12.83
N LEU A 10 -8.22 -28.33 12.83
CA LEU A 10 -8.89 -28.99 13.93
C LEU A 10 -9.43 -30.31 13.38
N SER A 11 -9.19 -31.39 14.10
CA SER A 11 -9.76 -32.70 13.79
C SER A 11 -10.35 -33.32 15.06
N GLY A 12 -11.50 -33.95 14.88
CA GLY A 12 -12.17 -34.71 15.93
C GLY A 12 -12.39 -36.14 15.46
N THR A 13 -12.06 -37.13 16.27
CA THR A 13 -12.34 -38.54 16.01
C THR A 13 -13.22 -39.05 17.11
N TYR A 14 -14.38 -39.61 16.74
CA TYR A 14 -15.28 -40.31 17.64
C TYR A 14 -15.14 -41.82 17.40
N ILE A 15 -14.85 -42.54 18.43
CA ILE A 15 -14.79 -44.01 18.39
C ILE A 15 -15.96 -44.52 19.23
N GLN A 16 -16.74 -45.45 18.68
CA GLN A 16 -17.87 -46.08 19.32
C GLN A 16 -17.38 -46.75 20.63
N ASP A 17 -17.97 -46.41 21.75
CA ASP A 17 -17.64 -46.73 23.13
C ASP A 17 -16.80 -45.72 23.93
N ASN A 18 -17.14 -44.43 23.81
CA ASN A 18 -16.75 -43.35 24.73
C ASN A 18 -15.35 -42.72 24.59
N VAL A 19 -14.71 -42.76 23.46
CA VAL A 19 -13.49 -41.98 23.24
C VAL A 19 -13.73 -40.88 22.20
N LEU A 20 -13.72 -39.63 22.67
CA LEU A 20 -13.66 -38.45 21.79
C LEU A 20 -12.24 -37.90 21.84
N THR A 21 -11.55 -37.94 20.69
CA THR A 21 -10.26 -37.30 20.56
C THR A 21 -10.43 -36.02 19.72
N VAL A 22 -10.06 -34.87 20.29
CA VAL A 22 -9.99 -33.59 19.59
C VAL A 22 -8.53 -33.19 19.50
N SER A 23 -8.04 -32.98 18.28
CA SER A 23 -6.68 -32.48 18.06
C SER A 23 -6.71 -31.19 17.29
N GLY A 24 -5.86 -30.24 17.69
CA GLY A 24 -5.66 -28.98 17.02
C GLY A 24 -4.20 -28.84 16.62
N GLN A 25 -3.95 -28.41 15.38
CA GLN A 25 -2.63 -28.09 14.90
C GLN A 25 -2.61 -26.67 14.33
N SER A 26 -1.66 -25.84 14.83
CA SER A 26 -1.37 -24.53 14.26
C SER A 26 0.05 -24.54 13.70
N ARG A 27 0.21 -24.02 12.47
CA ARG A 27 1.51 -23.86 11.82
C ARG A 27 1.63 -22.50 11.20
N GLY A 28 2.74 -21.84 11.46
CA GLY A 28 3.05 -20.53 10.92
C GLY A 28 4.38 -20.01 11.45
N GLY A 29 4.79 -18.85 10.98
CA GLY A 29 5.98 -18.15 11.45
C GLY A 29 5.66 -16.68 11.74
N PHE A 30 6.52 -16.07 12.52
CA PHE A 30 6.50 -14.64 12.80
C PHE A 30 7.85 -14.07 12.41
N THR A 31 7.84 -12.93 11.72
CA THR A 31 9.07 -12.21 11.36
C THR A 31 8.97 -10.80 11.89
N LEU A 32 10.01 -10.38 12.63
CA LEU A 32 10.18 -9.05 13.18
C LEU A 32 11.51 -8.50 12.69
N ILE A 33 11.48 -7.30 12.12
CA ILE A 33 12.65 -6.48 11.79
C ILE A 33 12.39 -5.04 12.24
N ARG A 34 13.39 -4.16 12.10
CA ARG A 34 13.27 -2.76 12.51
C ARG A 34 12.09 -2.03 11.84
N GLU A 35 11.80 -2.37 10.60
CA GLU A 35 10.77 -1.74 9.75
C GLU A 35 9.36 -2.29 10.03
N GLY A 36 9.23 -3.33 10.83
CA GLY A 36 7.93 -3.88 11.22
C GLY A 36 7.90 -5.39 11.39
N ALA A 37 6.69 -5.91 11.55
CA ALA A 37 6.45 -7.31 11.81
C ALA A 37 5.20 -7.84 11.13
N ALA A 38 5.21 -9.13 10.77
CA ALA A 38 4.04 -9.84 10.30
C ALA A 38 4.14 -11.35 10.52
N PHE A 39 2.97 -11.99 10.61
CA PHE A 39 2.83 -13.43 10.60
C PHE A 39 2.88 -13.97 9.16
N HIS A 40 3.35 -15.21 8.99
CA HIS A 40 3.40 -15.88 7.69
C HIS A 40 3.22 -17.39 7.83
N ARG A 41 2.83 -18.03 6.73
CA ARG A 41 2.56 -19.48 6.71
C ARG A 41 3.81 -20.36 6.69
N SER A 42 4.96 -19.82 6.27
CA SER A 42 6.18 -20.59 6.15
C SER A 42 6.78 -20.86 7.52
N GLY A 43 6.94 -22.11 7.86
CA GLY A 43 7.72 -22.55 9.02
C GLY A 43 9.21 -22.73 8.74
N ASN A 44 9.67 -22.50 7.49
CA ASN A 44 11.08 -22.66 7.14
C ASN A 44 11.84 -21.34 7.37
N SER A 45 12.66 -21.33 8.42
CA SER A 45 13.49 -20.16 8.77
C SER A 45 14.60 -19.86 7.76
N MET A 46 15.03 -20.85 6.98
CA MET A 46 16.08 -20.72 5.98
C MET A 46 15.54 -20.19 4.63
N ALA A 47 14.23 -20.18 4.43
CA ALA A 47 13.66 -19.60 3.23
C ALA A 47 13.80 -18.06 3.25
N PRO A 48 14.36 -17.46 2.18
CA PRO A 48 14.42 -16.01 2.07
C PRO A 48 12.99 -15.44 1.96
N ARG A 49 12.78 -14.28 2.56
CA ARG A 49 11.47 -13.66 2.62
C ARG A 49 11.57 -12.14 2.62
N ILE A 50 10.51 -11.49 2.21
CA ILE A 50 10.47 -10.03 2.11
C ILE A 50 9.36 -9.50 2.99
N LEU A 51 9.69 -8.58 3.91
CA LEU A 51 8.70 -7.73 4.56
C LEU A 51 8.28 -6.65 3.56
N VAL A 52 7.02 -6.68 3.20
CA VAL A 52 6.38 -5.65 2.40
C VAL A 52 5.71 -4.64 3.31
N ASP A 53 5.81 -3.37 2.95
CA ASP A 53 5.21 -2.24 3.61
C ASP A 53 4.37 -1.45 2.59
N THR A 54 3.09 -1.30 2.84
CA THR A 54 2.15 -0.52 2.00
C THR A 54 1.86 0.86 2.59
N SER A 55 2.87 1.49 3.21
CA SER A 55 2.78 2.82 3.83
C SER A 55 1.72 2.93 4.94
N GLY A 56 1.40 1.80 5.59
CA GLY A 56 0.39 1.72 6.65
C GLY A 56 -0.99 1.28 6.18
N THR A 57 -1.24 1.22 4.87
CA THR A 57 -2.52 0.79 4.30
C THR A 57 -2.73 -0.70 4.50
N SER A 58 -3.81 -1.09 5.18
CA SER A 58 -4.21 -2.47 5.41
C SER A 58 -4.93 -3.08 4.20
N ASP A 59 -5.15 -4.40 4.26
CA ASP A 59 -6.00 -5.15 3.32
C ASP A 59 -5.56 -5.09 1.85
N ILE A 60 -4.30 -4.80 1.58
CA ILE A 60 -3.70 -4.84 0.25
C ILE A 60 -3.20 -6.25 -0.04
N ASP A 61 -3.64 -6.82 -1.14
CA ASP A 61 -3.18 -8.12 -1.62
C ASP A 61 -1.85 -7.96 -2.39
N VAL A 62 -0.80 -8.59 -1.86
CA VAL A 62 0.54 -8.58 -2.45
C VAL A 62 0.81 -9.93 -3.09
N ARG A 63 1.13 -9.92 -4.37
CA ARG A 63 1.54 -11.09 -5.15
C ARG A 63 3.06 -11.19 -5.18
N GLY A 64 3.56 -12.38 -4.93
CA GLY A 64 4.95 -12.76 -5.11
C GLY A 64 4.99 -14.15 -5.71
N THR A 65 5.88 -15.01 -5.19
CA THR A 65 5.90 -16.42 -5.56
C THR A 65 4.80 -17.17 -4.82
N GLY A 66 3.75 -17.60 -5.52
CA GLY A 66 2.65 -18.35 -4.95
C GLY A 66 1.36 -17.54 -4.77
N LYS A 67 0.58 -17.86 -3.72
CA LYS A 67 -0.69 -17.17 -3.44
C LYS A 67 -0.44 -15.75 -2.92
N ALA A 68 -1.35 -14.85 -3.29
CA ALA A 68 -1.35 -13.49 -2.73
C ALA A 68 -1.42 -13.54 -1.19
N VAL A 69 -0.72 -12.62 -0.56
CA VAL A 69 -0.69 -12.42 0.88
C VAL A 69 -1.23 -11.02 1.18
N ARG A 70 -2.18 -10.94 2.10
CA ARG A 70 -2.81 -9.69 2.48
C ARG A 70 -2.03 -8.98 3.57
N THR A 71 -1.89 -7.65 3.46
CA THR A 71 -1.26 -6.83 4.50
C THR A 71 -2.14 -6.79 5.76
N ASN A 72 -1.49 -6.73 6.91
CA ASN A 72 -2.14 -6.61 8.22
C ASN A 72 -2.61 -5.16 8.49
N ALA A 73 -3.21 -4.91 9.67
CA ALA A 73 -3.69 -3.61 10.10
C ALA A 73 -2.62 -2.48 10.11
N PHE A 74 -1.35 -2.84 10.03
CA PHE A 74 -0.23 -1.90 9.96
C PHE A 74 0.37 -1.79 8.55
N GLY A 75 -0.31 -2.32 7.54
CA GLY A 75 0.17 -2.34 6.16
C GLY A 75 1.39 -3.24 5.95
N LYS A 76 1.56 -4.31 6.73
CA LYS A 76 2.72 -5.19 6.64
C LYS A 76 2.32 -6.60 6.23
N ALA A 77 3.14 -7.22 5.36
CA ALA A 77 3.00 -8.61 4.98
C ALA A 77 4.38 -9.27 4.77
N ILE A 78 4.49 -10.56 5.04
CA ILE A 78 5.68 -11.35 4.72
C ILE A 78 5.41 -12.20 3.48
N ILE A 79 6.21 -11.98 2.45
CA ILE A 79 6.14 -12.71 1.18
C ILE A 79 7.36 -13.64 1.10
N PRO A 80 7.17 -14.96 1.05
CA PRO A 80 8.27 -15.88 0.78
C PRO A 80 8.75 -15.70 -0.65
N THR A 81 10.05 -15.77 -0.88
CA THR A 81 10.63 -15.79 -2.23
C THR A 81 10.80 -17.24 -2.71
N ALA A 82 10.81 -17.45 -4.03
CA ALA A 82 10.89 -18.79 -4.61
C ALA A 82 12.24 -19.44 -4.34
N ALA A 83 13.33 -18.69 -4.50
CA ALA A 83 14.68 -19.18 -4.31
C ALA A 83 15.62 -18.06 -3.86
N ALA A 84 16.68 -18.47 -3.14
CA ALA A 84 17.82 -17.60 -2.89
C ALA A 84 18.59 -17.32 -4.19
N TYR A 85 19.26 -16.18 -4.25
CA TYR A 85 20.11 -15.74 -5.37
C TYR A 85 19.38 -15.55 -6.71
N SER A 86 18.04 -15.61 -6.72
CA SER A 86 17.22 -15.33 -7.89
C SER A 86 16.50 -14.02 -7.76
N ARG A 87 16.21 -13.38 -8.89
CA ARG A 87 15.42 -12.16 -8.93
C ARG A 87 13.95 -12.51 -8.69
N GLY A 88 13.41 -12.09 -7.56
CA GLY A 88 11.99 -12.17 -7.24
C GLY A 88 11.28 -10.85 -7.58
N GLN A 89 10.05 -10.95 -8.08
CA GLN A 89 9.17 -9.81 -8.31
C GLN A 89 8.01 -9.86 -7.33
N LEU A 90 7.67 -8.69 -6.81
CA LEU A 90 6.50 -8.45 -5.98
C LEU A 90 5.59 -7.47 -6.70
N SER A 91 4.30 -7.71 -6.70
CA SER A 91 3.32 -6.77 -7.25
C SER A 91 2.11 -6.65 -6.34
N LEU A 92 1.53 -5.47 -6.31
CA LEU A 92 0.23 -5.25 -5.68
C LEU A 92 -0.87 -5.72 -6.63
N ASP A 93 -1.93 -6.29 -6.07
CA ASP A 93 -3.14 -6.62 -6.80
C ASP A 93 -4.03 -5.38 -6.89
N LEU A 94 -3.89 -4.62 -7.99
CA LEU A 94 -4.59 -3.35 -8.16
C LEU A 94 -6.11 -3.53 -8.26
N ASP A 95 -6.57 -4.66 -8.81
CA ASP A 95 -8.00 -4.97 -8.97
C ASP A 95 -8.68 -5.30 -7.63
N ALA A 96 -7.89 -5.71 -6.64
CA ALA A 96 -8.37 -6.05 -5.30
C ALA A 96 -8.10 -4.94 -4.26
N MET A 97 -7.62 -3.77 -4.71
CA MET A 97 -7.38 -2.65 -3.81
C MET A 97 -8.70 -2.02 -3.34
N PRO A 98 -8.75 -1.48 -2.10
CA PRO A 98 -9.85 -0.63 -1.66
C PRO A 98 -10.04 0.59 -2.58
N ASP A 99 -11.29 1.00 -2.81
CA ASP A 99 -11.63 2.12 -3.71
C ASP A 99 -10.98 3.45 -3.29
N ASN A 100 -10.73 3.62 -1.99
CA ASN A 100 -10.10 4.79 -1.40
C ASN A 100 -8.57 4.68 -1.32
N ALA A 101 -7.96 3.67 -1.91
CA ALA A 101 -6.51 3.50 -1.94
C ALA A 101 -5.97 3.54 -3.37
N GLU A 102 -4.75 4.03 -3.52
CA GLU A 102 -4.04 4.03 -4.79
C GLU A 102 -2.56 3.74 -4.60
N ALA A 103 -2.01 2.89 -5.45
CA ALA A 103 -0.60 2.55 -5.43
C ALA A 103 0.18 3.42 -6.41
N LEU A 104 1.02 4.30 -5.91
CA LEU A 104 1.96 5.08 -6.73
C LEU A 104 3.09 4.21 -7.31
N THR A 105 3.34 3.07 -6.66
CA THR A 105 4.29 2.06 -7.13
C THR A 105 3.68 0.69 -6.92
N SER A 106 3.44 -0.06 -7.99
CA SER A 106 2.75 -1.35 -7.94
C SER A 106 3.68 -2.56 -8.07
N VAL A 107 4.94 -2.37 -8.49
CA VAL A 107 5.89 -3.46 -8.70
C VAL A 107 7.22 -3.16 -8.02
N GLN A 108 7.78 -4.15 -7.32
CA GLN A 108 9.10 -4.10 -6.70
C GLN A 108 9.88 -5.40 -7.01
N GLN A 109 11.20 -5.32 -7.00
CA GLN A 109 12.06 -6.47 -7.21
C GLN A 109 13.07 -6.62 -6.07
N ALA A 110 13.45 -7.87 -5.78
CA ALA A 110 14.49 -8.17 -4.83
C ALA A 110 15.24 -9.44 -5.21
N THR A 111 16.53 -9.47 -4.88
CA THR A 111 17.36 -10.67 -4.87
C THR A 111 17.89 -10.85 -3.46
N LEU A 112 17.67 -12.02 -2.87
CA LEU A 112 18.06 -12.30 -1.49
C LEU A 112 18.95 -13.54 -1.43
N THR A 113 19.83 -13.58 -0.42
CA THR A 113 20.59 -14.78 -0.03
C THR A 113 19.70 -15.73 0.79
N SER A 114 20.18 -16.95 1.00
CA SER A 114 19.50 -17.92 1.86
C SER A 114 19.31 -17.39 3.28
N GLY A 115 18.10 -17.54 3.83
CA GLY A 115 17.74 -17.06 5.15
C GLY A 115 17.56 -15.55 5.31
N ALA A 116 17.87 -14.76 4.28
CA ALA A 116 17.79 -13.31 4.36
C ALA A 116 16.34 -12.81 4.45
N ILE A 117 16.17 -11.70 5.17
CA ILE A 117 14.91 -10.96 5.23
C ILE A 117 15.14 -9.63 4.52
N GLY A 118 14.46 -9.45 3.38
CA GLY A 118 14.45 -8.19 2.65
C GLY A 118 13.33 -7.27 3.10
N TYR A 119 13.44 -5.99 2.78
CA TYR A 119 12.39 -4.99 2.96
C TYR A 119 12.07 -4.31 1.63
N ARG A 120 10.78 -4.15 1.33
CA ARG A 120 10.29 -3.38 0.18
C ARG A 120 9.08 -2.56 0.58
N LYS A 121 9.15 -1.28 0.24
CA LYS A 121 8.06 -0.34 0.48
C LYS A 121 7.35 -0.04 -0.83
N PHE A 122 6.03 -0.19 -0.81
CA PHE A 122 5.12 0.31 -1.82
C PHE A 122 4.51 1.62 -1.33
N ASN A 123 4.57 2.64 -2.14
CA ASN A 123 3.92 3.90 -1.83
C ASN A 123 2.45 3.77 -2.17
N VAL A 124 1.65 3.45 -1.15
CA VAL A 124 0.19 3.43 -1.22
C VAL A 124 -0.33 4.64 -0.48
N VAL A 125 -1.26 5.35 -1.08
CA VAL A 125 -1.95 6.50 -0.50
C VAL A 125 -3.44 6.18 -0.34
N GLU A 126 -4.01 6.60 0.80
CA GLU A 126 -5.44 6.45 1.08
C GLU A 126 -6.09 7.82 1.11
N GLY A 127 -7.26 7.95 0.52
CA GLY A 127 -8.03 9.17 0.51
C GLY A 127 -8.87 9.33 -0.75
N TYR A 128 -9.46 10.52 -0.89
CA TYR A 128 -10.27 10.86 -2.06
C TYR A 128 -9.43 11.04 -3.31
N LYS A 129 -10.08 10.85 -4.45
CA LYS A 129 -9.54 11.12 -5.79
C LYS A 129 -10.22 12.37 -6.32
N ILE A 130 -9.44 13.37 -6.71
CA ILE A 130 -9.95 14.67 -7.14
C ILE A 130 -9.36 15.00 -8.51
N MET A 131 -10.22 15.44 -9.42
CA MET A 131 -9.82 16.15 -10.64
C MET A 131 -10.07 17.63 -10.41
N GLY A 132 -9.02 18.44 -10.31
CA GLY A 132 -9.12 19.85 -10.01
C GLY A 132 -8.33 20.73 -10.98
N ILE A 133 -8.58 22.03 -10.92
CA ILE A 133 -7.81 23.05 -11.65
C ILE A 133 -7.08 23.90 -10.61
N ILE A 134 -5.76 23.87 -10.64
CA ILE A 134 -4.91 24.68 -9.78
C ILE A 134 -4.71 26.05 -10.45
N ALA A 135 -5.12 27.11 -9.78
CA ALA A 135 -4.97 28.48 -10.25
C ALA A 135 -4.22 29.33 -9.24
N MET A 136 -3.30 30.16 -9.70
CA MET A 136 -2.57 31.13 -8.90
C MET A 136 -3.42 32.41 -8.69
N ASN A 137 -2.97 33.29 -7.78
CA ASN A 137 -3.72 34.51 -7.44
C ASN A 137 -3.91 35.48 -8.62
N ASP A 138 -3.07 35.41 -9.62
CA ASP A 138 -3.11 36.21 -10.85
C ASP A 138 -3.91 35.53 -11.99
N ASN A 139 -4.68 34.47 -11.68
CA ASN A 139 -5.41 33.63 -12.61
C ASN A 139 -4.53 32.90 -13.64
N THR A 140 -3.23 32.85 -13.44
CA THR A 140 -2.34 31.98 -14.21
C THR A 140 -2.33 30.56 -13.57
N HIS A 141 -1.71 29.62 -14.26
CA HIS A 141 -1.62 28.24 -13.80
C HIS A 141 -0.16 27.83 -13.57
N PRO A 142 0.11 26.91 -12.64
CA PRO A 142 1.42 26.29 -12.56
C PRO A 142 1.81 25.66 -13.89
N PRO A 143 3.11 25.58 -14.22
CA PRO A 143 3.54 24.99 -15.48
C PRO A 143 3.23 23.49 -15.54
N PHE A 144 3.07 22.97 -16.76
CA PHE A 144 2.97 21.55 -17.01
C PHE A 144 4.14 20.80 -16.35
N GLY A 145 3.84 19.70 -15.66
CA GLY A 145 4.83 18.90 -14.96
C GLY A 145 5.16 19.39 -13.54
N ALA A 146 4.52 20.45 -13.04
CA ALA A 146 4.65 20.83 -11.63
C ALA A 146 4.13 19.71 -10.73
N SER A 147 4.91 19.33 -9.71
CA SER A 147 4.56 18.26 -8.78
C SER A 147 3.67 18.79 -7.67
N VAL A 148 2.65 18.00 -7.30
CA VAL A 148 1.79 18.26 -6.15
C VAL A 148 2.13 17.24 -5.06
N MET A 149 2.54 17.74 -3.90
CA MET A 149 3.01 16.93 -2.77
C MET A 149 2.09 17.07 -1.56
N ASN A 150 1.95 15.99 -0.82
CA ASN A 150 1.25 15.99 0.46
C ASN A 150 2.17 16.41 1.62
N ASP A 151 1.64 16.46 2.84
CA ASP A 151 2.34 16.76 4.10
C ASP A 151 3.48 15.78 4.45
N LYS A 152 3.49 14.60 3.84
CA LYS A 152 4.54 13.58 3.98
C LYS A 152 5.60 13.64 2.87
N ASN A 153 5.61 14.71 2.05
CA ASN A 153 6.46 14.86 0.87
C ASN A 153 6.31 13.72 -0.14
N ALA A 154 5.16 13.09 -0.22
CA ALA A 154 4.83 12.16 -1.28
C ALA A 154 4.18 12.92 -2.43
N GLU A 155 4.65 12.69 -3.66
CA GLU A 155 4.00 13.19 -4.87
C GLU A 155 2.68 12.45 -5.06
N ILE A 156 1.59 13.20 -5.10
CA ILE A 156 0.22 12.68 -5.18
C ILE A 156 -0.49 13.11 -6.45
N GLY A 157 0.20 13.85 -7.30
CA GLY A 157 -0.28 14.26 -8.60
C GLY A 157 0.69 15.20 -9.31
N ILE A 158 0.44 15.41 -10.59
CA ILE A 158 1.21 16.30 -11.47
C ILE A 158 0.23 17.25 -12.14
N VAL A 159 0.64 18.50 -12.30
CA VAL A 159 -0.13 19.51 -13.03
C VAL A 159 -0.01 19.26 -14.52
N ALA A 160 -1.15 19.12 -15.17
CA ALA A 160 -1.28 19.03 -16.63
C ALA A 160 -1.58 20.41 -17.24
N ASP A 161 -1.98 20.44 -18.51
CA ASP A 161 -2.31 21.67 -19.22
C ASP A 161 -3.45 22.43 -18.52
N ASN A 162 -3.38 23.77 -18.60
CA ASN A 162 -4.37 24.69 -18.01
C ASN A 162 -4.57 24.48 -16.49
N GLY A 163 -3.52 24.05 -15.77
CA GLY A 163 -3.58 23.85 -14.34
C GLY A 163 -4.39 22.62 -13.90
N SER A 164 -4.84 21.79 -14.84
CA SER A 164 -5.57 20.56 -14.51
C SER A 164 -4.66 19.60 -13.74
N ALA A 165 -5.17 18.98 -12.68
CA ALA A 165 -4.43 18.01 -11.90
C ALA A 165 -5.36 16.90 -11.39
N TYR A 166 -4.94 15.65 -11.58
CA TYR A 166 -5.52 14.49 -10.93
C TYR A 166 -4.75 14.22 -9.65
N LEU A 167 -5.44 14.31 -8.53
CA LEU A 167 -4.85 14.18 -7.19
C LEU A 167 -5.44 12.98 -6.47
N THR A 168 -4.58 12.18 -5.86
CA THR A 168 -4.97 10.96 -5.15
C THR A 168 -4.55 10.99 -3.69
N GLY A 169 -5.26 10.22 -2.83
CA GLY A 169 -4.94 10.18 -1.41
C GLY A 169 -5.22 11.48 -0.67
N ILE A 170 -6.23 12.22 -1.12
CA ILE A 170 -6.59 13.53 -0.61
C ILE A 170 -7.47 13.40 0.64
N GLN A 171 -7.18 14.23 1.65
CA GLN A 171 -8.01 14.37 2.84
C GLN A 171 -8.68 15.76 2.87
N PRO A 172 -9.93 15.85 3.35
CA PRO A 172 -10.59 17.15 3.55
C PRO A 172 -9.76 18.07 4.43
N GLY A 173 -9.64 19.34 4.05
CA GLY A 173 -8.87 20.34 4.79
C GLY A 173 -7.35 20.22 4.66
N GLN A 174 -6.84 19.20 3.95
CA GLN A 174 -5.41 18.96 3.77
C GLN A 174 -4.74 20.13 3.03
N LYS A 175 -3.49 20.41 3.44
CA LYS A 175 -2.62 21.37 2.75
C LYS A 175 -1.69 20.59 1.81
N LEU A 176 -1.69 20.98 0.55
CA LEU A 176 -0.82 20.45 -0.48
C LEU A 176 0.21 21.51 -0.88
N THR A 177 1.35 21.05 -1.34
CA THR A 177 2.45 21.89 -1.80
C THR A 177 2.65 21.69 -3.30
N VAL A 178 2.68 22.77 -4.06
CA VAL A 178 2.96 22.73 -5.50
C VAL A 178 4.38 23.21 -5.75
N ALA A 179 5.16 22.39 -6.44
CA ALA A 179 6.58 22.61 -6.65
C ALA A 179 6.95 22.48 -8.14
N TRP A 180 7.81 23.38 -8.63
CA TRP A 180 8.48 23.28 -9.91
C TRP A 180 9.85 23.97 -9.84
N ASN A 181 10.73 23.64 -10.77
CA ASN A 181 12.12 24.10 -10.76
C ASN A 181 12.86 23.77 -9.45
N GLY A 182 12.50 22.65 -8.82
CA GLY A 182 13.13 22.18 -7.58
C GLY A 182 12.76 22.98 -6.31
N GLN A 183 11.77 23.89 -6.39
CA GLN A 183 11.33 24.70 -5.26
C GLN A 183 9.82 24.67 -5.08
N THR A 184 9.39 24.75 -3.82
CA THR A 184 7.98 25.02 -3.48
C THR A 184 7.62 26.43 -3.91
N GLN A 185 6.56 26.57 -4.68
CA GLN A 185 6.12 27.85 -5.23
C GLN A 185 4.83 28.36 -4.57
N CYS A 186 3.91 27.46 -4.28
CA CYS A 186 2.65 27.83 -3.65
C CYS A 186 2.01 26.63 -2.91
N THR A 187 0.94 26.91 -2.19
CA THR A 187 0.21 25.89 -1.45
C THR A 187 -1.27 25.91 -1.78
N VAL A 188 -1.86 24.74 -1.86
CA VAL A 188 -3.30 24.53 -2.07
C VAL A 188 -3.91 23.96 -0.82
N ARG A 189 -5.08 24.44 -0.43
CA ARG A 189 -5.87 23.86 0.65
C ARG A 189 -7.09 23.15 0.07
N ILE A 190 -7.24 21.89 0.39
CA ILE A 190 -8.40 21.11 -0.04
C ILE A 190 -9.63 21.54 0.75
N PRO A 191 -10.73 21.91 0.11
CA PRO A 191 -11.98 22.21 0.80
C PRO A 191 -12.61 20.97 1.41
N GLU A 192 -13.69 21.15 2.17
CA GLU A 192 -14.51 20.03 2.64
C GLU A 192 -15.12 19.27 1.48
N ILE A 193 -14.95 17.96 1.49
CA ILE A 193 -15.47 17.05 0.47
C ILE A 193 -16.79 16.50 0.98
N LYS A 194 -17.89 16.74 0.27
CA LYS A 194 -19.26 16.40 0.73
C LYS A 194 -19.77 15.06 0.24
N ASP A 195 -19.15 14.47 -0.78
CA ASP A 195 -19.57 13.21 -1.40
C ASP A 195 -18.41 12.23 -1.49
N ASP A 196 -18.70 10.94 -1.36
CA ASP A 196 -17.73 9.83 -1.41
C ASP A 196 -17.21 9.51 -2.82
N ASN A 197 -17.66 10.23 -3.84
CA ASN A 197 -17.28 10.01 -5.23
C ASN A 197 -16.18 10.98 -5.68
N VAL A 198 -15.47 10.61 -6.74
CA VAL A 198 -14.47 11.47 -7.41
C VAL A 198 -15.10 12.83 -7.72
N GLN A 199 -14.55 13.89 -7.12
CA GLN A 199 -15.00 15.25 -7.40
C GLN A 199 -14.29 15.78 -8.65
N PHE A 200 -15.10 16.17 -9.65
CA PHE A 200 -14.60 16.74 -10.88
C PHE A 200 -14.69 18.27 -10.87
N ASN A 201 -13.71 18.91 -11.52
CA ASN A 201 -13.66 20.37 -11.73
C ASN A 201 -13.63 21.23 -10.47
N MET A 202 -12.95 20.77 -9.44
CA MET A 202 -12.72 21.57 -8.25
C MET A 202 -11.69 22.66 -8.54
N LEU A 203 -12.04 23.93 -8.30
CA LEU A 203 -11.07 25.03 -8.37
C LEU A 203 -10.21 25.02 -7.09
N LEU A 204 -8.91 24.93 -7.26
CA LEU A 204 -7.92 24.83 -6.21
C LEU A 204 -7.01 26.06 -6.22
N PRO A 205 -7.32 27.11 -5.42
CA PRO A 205 -6.49 28.30 -5.37
C PRO A 205 -5.13 28.00 -4.74
N CYS A 206 -4.05 28.31 -5.46
CA CYS A 206 -2.67 28.17 -5.01
C CYS A 206 -2.15 29.52 -4.47
N ARG A 207 -1.75 29.54 -3.19
CA ARG A 207 -1.31 30.74 -2.45
C ARG A 207 0.06 30.58 -1.83
#